data_1ad5577c1dba47d9b68a6f78f2069fb9
#
_entry.id   1ad5577c1dba47d9b68a6f78f2069fb9
#
_cell.length_a   1.000
_cell.length_b   1.000
_cell.length_c   1.000
_cell.angle_alpha   90.00
_cell.angle_beta   90.00
_cell.angle_gamma   90.00
#
_symmetry.space_group_name_H-M   'P 1'
#
loop_
_entity.id
_entity.type
_entity.pdbx_description
1 polymer ?
#
loop_
_entity_poly.entity_id
_entity_poly.type
_entity_poly.pdbx_seq_one_letter_code
_entity_poly.pdbx_strand_id
1 'polypeptide(L)'
;MKRILSFLGLILSLFLLLSACGQTTDTDGLPNKIIIKVQEFGEIYAELYPEEAPITVANFKKLVNEQYYDGLTFHRIIKNFMIQGGKGTKVDSIKGEFSANGIQNDLKHLRGTLSMARATDYNSASAQFFICQRAYAYGDGYYAAFGKVTSGMEVVDRIASVETDSSDAPLTPVIIESITFVYGA
;
A
#
# COMPACT_ATOMS: atom_id res chain seq x y z
N MET A 1 34.00 -48.84 53.96
CA MET A 1 33.48 -47.50 54.03
C MET A 1 33.87 -46.79 52.70
N LYS A 2 32.97 -46.79 51.73
CA LYS A 2 33.27 -46.28 50.41
C LYS A 2 32.74 -44.86 50.28
N ARG A 3 33.63 -43.93 49.96
CA ARG A 3 33.26 -42.50 49.61
C ARG A 3 32.93 -42.43 48.15
N ILE A 4 31.70 -41.99 47.86
CA ILE A 4 31.23 -41.70 46.53
C ILE A 4 31.49 -40.22 46.27
N LEU A 5 32.40 -39.88 45.35
CA LEU A 5 32.56 -38.53 44.82
C LEU A 5 31.49 -38.27 43.77
N SER A 6 30.67 -37.28 44.05
CA SER A 6 29.67 -36.77 43.09
C SER A 6 30.32 -35.73 42.18
N PHE A 7 30.41 -36.04 40.88
CA PHE A 7 30.83 -35.09 39.86
C PHE A 7 29.62 -34.27 39.43
N LEU A 8 29.63 -32.99 39.79
CA LEU A 8 28.64 -32.01 39.32
C LEU A 8 29.10 -31.47 37.96
N GLY A 9 28.55 -32.01 36.91
CA GLY A 9 28.81 -31.50 35.53
C GLY A 9 28.04 -30.21 35.28
N LEU A 10 28.77 -29.11 35.16
CA LEU A 10 28.25 -27.80 34.78
C LEU A 10 27.97 -27.80 33.28
N ILE A 11 26.71 -27.96 32.88
CA ILE A 11 26.26 -27.80 31.46
C ILE A 11 26.08 -26.31 31.25
N LEU A 12 27.05 -25.69 30.58
CA LEU A 12 26.96 -24.33 30.07
C LEU A 12 26.13 -24.36 28.76
N SER A 13 24.84 -24.13 28.89
CA SER A 13 23.97 -23.96 27.73
C SER A 13 24.20 -22.61 27.06
N LEU A 14 24.92 -22.63 25.94
CA LEU A 14 25.12 -21.49 25.06
C LEU A 14 23.78 -21.18 24.37
N PHE A 15 23.04 -20.19 24.90
CA PHE A 15 21.88 -19.61 24.19
C PHE A 15 22.42 -18.81 23.02
N LEU A 16 22.40 -19.41 21.82
CA LEU A 16 22.46 -18.66 20.56
C LEU A 16 21.19 -17.84 20.43
N LEU A 17 21.29 -16.54 20.72
CA LEU A 17 20.29 -15.57 20.28
C LEU A 17 20.38 -15.47 18.76
N LEU A 18 19.59 -16.29 18.05
CA LEU A 18 19.23 -15.99 16.67
C LEU A 18 18.40 -14.72 16.72
N SER A 19 19.02 -13.60 16.37
CA SER A 19 18.30 -12.38 15.98
C SER A 19 17.53 -12.73 14.70
N ALA A 20 16.32 -13.23 14.87
CA ALA A 20 15.36 -13.31 13.78
C ALA A 20 15.05 -11.87 13.38
N CYS A 21 15.66 -11.41 12.30
CA CYS A 21 15.17 -10.25 11.55
C CYS A 21 13.73 -10.59 11.17
N GLY A 22 12.78 -10.04 11.94
CA GLY A 22 11.36 -10.31 11.71
C GLY A 22 10.94 -9.71 10.38
N GLN A 23 10.97 -10.54 9.34
CA GLN A 23 10.07 -10.32 8.22
C GLN A 23 8.67 -10.55 8.77
N THR A 24 7.95 -9.47 9.01
CA THR A 24 6.51 -9.53 9.25
C THR A 24 5.89 -10.08 7.97
N THR A 25 5.73 -11.39 7.92
CA THR A 25 4.89 -12.02 6.90
C THR A 25 3.48 -11.56 7.20
N ASP A 26 2.94 -10.80 6.26
CA ASP A 26 1.52 -10.47 6.22
C ASP A 26 0.69 -11.74 6.47
N THR A 27 -0.38 -11.64 7.23
CA THR A 27 -1.21 -12.78 7.66
C THR A 27 -1.83 -13.57 6.50
N ASP A 28 -1.79 -13.04 5.27
CA ASP A 28 -2.30 -13.69 4.06
C ASP A 28 -1.21 -14.31 3.17
N GLY A 29 0.08 -14.16 3.52
CA GLY A 29 1.21 -14.70 2.76
C GLY A 29 1.47 -14.03 1.41
N LEU A 30 0.70 -13.00 1.02
CA LEU A 30 0.89 -12.28 -0.23
C LEU A 30 2.02 -11.25 -0.10
N PRO A 31 2.82 -11.03 -1.17
CA PRO A 31 3.90 -10.05 -1.15
C PRO A 31 3.41 -8.62 -0.88
N ASN A 32 4.29 -7.79 -0.28
CA ASN A 32 4.04 -6.36 -0.11
C ASN A 32 4.44 -5.53 -1.34
N LYS A 33 5.15 -6.11 -2.30
CA LYS A 33 5.56 -5.43 -3.53
C LYS A 33 4.57 -5.73 -4.64
N ILE A 34 4.17 -4.67 -5.34
CA ILE A 34 3.20 -4.73 -6.43
C ILE A 34 3.72 -4.02 -7.67
N ILE A 35 3.14 -4.39 -8.82
CA ILE A 35 3.27 -3.69 -10.09
C ILE A 35 1.88 -3.23 -10.51
N ILE A 36 1.72 -1.94 -10.78
CA ILE A 36 0.54 -1.37 -11.43
C ILE A 36 0.91 -1.15 -12.89
N LYS A 37 0.35 -1.96 -13.78
CA LYS A 37 0.55 -1.83 -15.22
C LYS A 37 -0.53 -0.95 -15.82
N VAL A 38 -0.13 0.11 -16.51
CA VAL A 38 -1.05 1.08 -17.10
C VAL A 38 -0.88 1.06 -18.60
N GLN A 39 -1.98 0.81 -19.31
CA GLN A 39 -2.00 0.68 -20.76
C GLN A 39 -1.39 1.93 -21.42
N GLU A 40 -0.47 1.74 -22.37
CA GLU A 40 0.27 2.79 -23.09
C GLU A 40 1.21 3.66 -22.25
N PHE A 41 1.15 3.59 -20.91
CA PHE A 41 1.99 4.39 -20.04
C PHE A 41 3.16 3.60 -19.44
N GLY A 42 3.00 2.30 -19.18
CA GLY A 42 4.03 1.44 -18.60
C GLY A 42 3.73 1.00 -17.16
N GLU A 43 4.76 0.75 -16.38
CA GLU A 43 4.66 0.10 -15.08
C GLU A 43 5.07 1.03 -13.92
N ILE A 44 4.32 0.96 -12.83
CA ILE A 44 4.58 1.64 -11.57
C ILE A 44 4.80 0.55 -10.53
N TYR A 45 5.99 0.53 -9.92
CA TYR A 45 6.34 -0.40 -8.85
C TYR A 45 6.11 0.27 -7.52
N ALA A 46 5.47 -0.44 -6.58
CA ALA A 46 5.20 0.09 -5.26
C ALA A 46 5.39 -0.96 -4.17
N GLU A 47 5.62 -0.50 -2.96
CA GLU A 47 5.67 -1.29 -1.75
C GLU A 47 4.55 -0.86 -0.80
N LEU A 48 3.85 -1.84 -0.22
CA LEU A 48 2.76 -1.67 0.73
C LEU A 48 3.31 -1.81 2.16
N TYR A 49 2.74 -1.08 3.10
CA TYR A 49 3.20 -1.01 4.49
C TYR A 49 2.10 -1.50 5.45
N PRO A 50 1.96 -2.83 5.62
CA PRO A 50 0.93 -3.41 6.49
C PRO A 50 1.11 -3.08 7.97
N GLU A 51 2.33 -2.74 8.41
CA GLU A 51 2.62 -2.29 9.77
C GLU A 51 2.01 -0.93 10.09
N GLU A 52 1.81 -0.07 9.08
CA GLU A 52 1.25 1.28 9.23
C GLU A 52 -0.27 1.30 8.98
N ALA A 53 -0.76 0.47 8.08
CA ALA A 53 -2.16 0.42 7.67
C ALA A 53 -2.63 -1.02 7.40
N PRO A 54 -2.70 -1.89 8.42
CA PRO A 54 -2.98 -3.33 8.24
C PRO A 54 -4.33 -3.62 7.58
N ILE A 55 -5.41 -2.92 7.98
CA ILE A 55 -6.75 -3.13 7.41
C ILE A 55 -6.78 -2.69 5.94
N THR A 56 -6.17 -1.55 5.65
CA THR A 56 -6.09 -0.97 4.30
C THR A 56 -5.29 -1.87 3.38
N VAL A 57 -4.11 -2.32 3.81
CA VAL A 57 -3.25 -3.20 3.02
C VAL A 57 -3.91 -4.55 2.78
N ALA A 58 -4.52 -5.15 3.81
CA ALA A 58 -5.23 -6.42 3.66
C ALA A 58 -6.39 -6.32 2.66
N ASN A 59 -7.20 -5.23 2.74
CA ASN A 59 -8.27 -4.97 1.78
C ASN A 59 -7.73 -4.74 0.36
N PHE A 60 -6.69 -3.94 0.21
CA PHE A 60 -6.09 -3.67 -1.09
C PHE A 60 -5.53 -4.95 -1.73
N LYS A 61 -4.78 -5.77 -0.98
CA LYS A 61 -4.25 -7.05 -1.44
C LYS A 61 -5.35 -8.04 -1.83
N LYS A 62 -6.43 -8.13 -1.04
CA LYS A 62 -7.60 -8.92 -1.39
C LYS A 62 -8.14 -8.53 -2.76
N LEU A 63 -8.35 -7.24 -3.00
CA LEU A 63 -8.86 -6.72 -4.27
C LEU A 63 -7.88 -6.95 -5.43
N VAL A 64 -6.58 -6.84 -5.21
CA VAL A 64 -5.56 -7.19 -6.20
C VAL A 64 -5.62 -8.69 -6.55
N ASN A 65 -5.72 -9.56 -5.55
CA ASN A 65 -5.82 -11.00 -5.74
C ASN A 65 -7.11 -11.42 -6.48
N GLU A 66 -8.19 -10.67 -6.30
CA GLU A 66 -9.48 -10.84 -6.99
C GLU A 66 -9.49 -10.18 -8.37
N GLN A 67 -8.37 -9.61 -8.85
CA GLN A 67 -8.26 -8.87 -10.12
C GLN A 67 -9.27 -7.72 -10.26
N TYR A 68 -9.72 -7.18 -9.12
CA TYR A 68 -10.75 -6.13 -9.08
C TYR A 68 -10.35 -4.88 -9.86
N TYR A 69 -9.06 -4.53 -9.91
CA TYR A 69 -8.55 -3.33 -10.53
C TYR A 69 -8.35 -3.45 -12.04
N ASP A 70 -8.38 -4.68 -12.58
CA ASP A 70 -8.08 -4.94 -14.00
C ASP A 70 -9.15 -4.32 -14.89
N GLY A 71 -8.71 -3.52 -15.86
CA GLY A 71 -9.59 -2.77 -16.75
C GLY A 71 -10.22 -1.52 -16.14
N LEU A 72 -10.05 -1.23 -14.84
CA LEU A 72 -10.48 0.03 -14.25
C LEU A 72 -9.58 1.18 -14.70
N THR A 73 -9.98 2.42 -14.40
CA THR A 73 -9.25 3.60 -14.87
C THR A 73 -8.74 4.45 -13.70
N PHE A 74 -7.72 5.25 -13.99
CA PHE A 74 -7.47 6.48 -13.25
C PHE A 74 -8.50 7.51 -13.70
N HIS A 75 -9.61 7.57 -12.98
CA HIS A 75 -10.82 8.33 -13.36
C HIS A 75 -10.81 9.79 -12.92
N ARG A 76 -9.84 10.18 -12.09
CA ARG A 76 -9.63 11.56 -11.66
C ARG A 76 -8.14 11.86 -11.58
N ILE A 77 -7.71 12.89 -12.30
CA ILE A 77 -6.29 13.24 -12.44
C ILE A 77 -6.14 14.74 -12.25
N ILE A 78 -5.32 15.13 -11.27
CA ILE A 78 -5.01 16.53 -11.01
C ILE A 78 -3.49 16.72 -11.09
N LYS A 79 -3.05 17.44 -12.11
CA LYS A 79 -1.63 17.80 -12.29
C LYS A 79 -1.11 18.55 -11.07
N ASN A 80 0.11 18.23 -10.65
CA ASN A 80 0.76 18.74 -9.43
C ASN A 80 0.05 18.34 -8.12
N PHE A 81 -0.79 17.31 -8.15
CA PHE A 81 -1.44 16.79 -6.95
C PHE A 81 -1.41 15.25 -6.94
N MET A 82 -2.33 14.57 -7.63
CA MET A 82 -2.46 13.11 -7.56
C MET A 82 -3.14 12.53 -8.81
N ILE A 83 -3.00 11.22 -8.97
CA ILE A 83 -3.81 10.40 -9.86
C ILE A 83 -4.64 9.44 -9.03
N GLN A 84 -5.96 9.37 -9.23
CA GLN A 84 -6.90 8.56 -8.45
C GLN A 84 -7.58 7.52 -9.34
N GLY A 85 -7.53 6.26 -8.90
CA GLY A 85 -8.09 5.11 -9.60
C GLY A 85 -8.91 4.19 -8.70
N GLY A 86 -9.33 3.03 -9.27
CA GLY A 86 -10.02 1.98 -8.52
C GLY A 86 -11.52 2.20 -8.32
N LYS A 87 -12.17 3.03 -9.16
CA LYS A 87 -13.63 3.19 -9.16
C LYS A 87 -14.26 2.07 -9.99
N GLY A 88 -14.73 1.03 -9.35
CA GLY A 88 -15.39 -0.13 -9.96
C GLY A 88 -16.73 -0.46 -9.30
N THR A 89 -17.07 -1.73 -9.23
CA THR A 89 -18.27 -2.23 -8.54
C THR A 89 -18.22 -1.93 -7.04
N LYS A 90 -19.39 -1.98 -6.39
CA LYS A 90 -19.47 -1.69 -4.95
C LYS A 90 -18.67 -2.73 -4.14
N VAL A 91 -17.83 -2.23 -3.26
CA VAL A 91 -17.06 -2.99 -2.26
C VAL A 91 -17.39 -2.44 -0.89
N ASP A 92 -17.36 -3.29 0.13
CA ASP A 92 -17.60 -2.87 1.50
C ASP A 92 -16.56 -1.85 1.96
N SER A 93 -17.02 -0.90 2.77
CA SER A 93 -16.14 0.11 3.34
C SER A 93 -15.29 -0.48 4.46
N ILE A 94 -14.11 0.09 4.63
CA ILE A 94 -13.15 -0.28 5.67
C ILE A 94 -12.96 0.89 6.64
N LYS A 95 -12.46 0.56 7.84
CA LYS A 95 -12.08 1.56 8.83
C LYS A 95 -10.91 2.39 8.32
N GLY A 96 -11.00 3.72 8.45
CA GLY A 96 -9.92 4.61 8.05
C GLY A 96 -8.78 4.60 9.06
N GLU A 97 -7.58 4.29 8.60
CA GLU A 97 -6.37 4.17 9.43
C GLU A 97 -5.53 5.44 9.36
N PHE A 98 -5.93 6.44 10.16
CA PHE A 98 -5.26 7.73 10.28
C PHE A 98 -5.59 8.40 11.61
N SER A 99 -4.77 9.35 12.05
CA SER A 99 -4.82 9.92 13.40
C SER A 99 -6.13 10.64 13.73
N ALA A 100 -6.75 11.35 12.78
CA ALA A 100 -8.06 11.98 13.00
C ALA A 100 -9.19 10.96 13.25
N ASN A 101 -8.99 9.68 12.93
CA ASN A 101 -9.90 8.56 13.22
C ASN A 101 -9.44 7.72 14.42
N GLY A 102 -8.48 8.22 15.20
CA GLY A 102 -7.95 7.55 16.40
C GLY A 102 -7.01 6.38 16.13
N ILE A 103 -6.47 6.24 14.92
CA ILE A 103 -5.49 5.22 14.57
C ILE A 103 -4.19 5.91 14.17
N GLN A 104 -3.09 5.50 14.80
CA GLN A 104 -1.78 5.99 14.42
C GLN A 104 -1.42 5.50 13.01
N ASN A 105 -0.96 6.42 12.17
CA ASN A 105 -0.38 6.16 10.87
C ASN A 105 0.60 7.31 10.60
N ASP A 106 1.88 7.00 10.63
CA ASP A 106 2.94 8.01 10.57
C ASP A 106 3.42 8.29 9.14
N LEU A 107 2.86 7.57 8.16
CA LEU A 107 3.17 7.80 6.74
C LEU A 107 2.73 9.21 6.30
N LYS A 108 3.65 9.88 5.62
CA LYS A 108 3.40 11.21 5.07
C LYS A 108 3.00 11.12 3.60
N HIS A 109 2.08 11.99 3.20
CA HIS A 109 1.67 12.11 1.79
C HIS A 109 2.75 12.86 0.99
N LEU A 110 3.90 12.22 0.84
CA LEU A 110 4.99 12.71 -0.01
C LEU A 110 4.76 12.26 -1.46
N ARG A 111 5.59 12.76 -2.38
CA ARG A 111 5.61 12.27 -3.76
C ARG A 111 5.78 10.75 -3.79
N GLY A 112 4.89 10.06 -4.49
CA GLY A 112 4.85 8.61 -4.63
C GLY A 112 4.06 7.87 -3.54
N THR A 113 3.52 8.54 -2.52
CA THR A 113 2.68 7.87 -1.51
C THR A 113 1.38 7.36 -2.12
N LEU A 114 1.04 6.10 -1.84
CA LEU A 114 -0.26 5.49 -2.09
C LEU A 114 -1.15 5.74 -0.88
N SER A 115 -2.38 6.22 -1.10
CA SER A 115 -3.34 6.49 -0.03
C SER A 115 -4.77 6.19 -0.48
N MET A 116 -5.65 5.84 0.47
CA MET A 116 -7.05 5.54 0.16
C MET A 116 -7.85 6.82 -0.04
N ALA A 117 -8.63 6.85 -1.12
CA ALA A 117 -9.67 7.85 -1.29
C ALA A 117 -10.90 7.49 -0.42
N ARG A 118 -11.61 8.50 0.07
CA ARG A 118 -12.82 8.36 0.89
C ARG A 118 -13.81 9.50 0.68
N ALA A 119 -15.05 9.30 1.10
CA ALA A 119 -16.05 10.36 1.23
C ALA A 119 -15.85 11.14 2.55
N THR A 120 -16.86 11.88 3.00
CA THR A 120 -16.78 12.66 4.24
C THR A 120 -16.63 11.79 5.49
N ASP A 121 -17.33 10.66 5.53
CA ASP A 121 -17.18 9.69 6.62
C ASP A 121 -15.75 9.10 6.63
N TYR A 122 -15.14 9.06 7.79
CA TYR A 122 -13.79 8.54 7.99
C TYR A 122 -13.67 7.04 7.69
N ASN A 123 -14.77 6.29 7.79
CA ASN A 123 -14.82 4.85 7.53
C ASN A 123 -15.49 4.52 6.18
N SER A 124 -15.38 5.41 5.19
CA SER A 124 -16.01 5.24 3.87
C SER A 124 -15.03 4.82 2.76
N ALA A 125 -13.74 4.65 3.07
CA ALA A 125 -12.79 4.10 2.11
C ALA A 125 -13.17 2.66 1.75
N SER A 126 -12.98 2.26 0.50
CA SER A 126 -13.30 0.89 0.04
C SER A 126 -12.26 0.34 -0.95
N ALA A 127 -12.32 0.75 -2.22
CA ALA A 127 -11.40 0.29 -3.27
C ALA A 127 -10.60 1.43 -3.91
N GLN A 128 -11.11 2.66 -3.89
CA GLN A 128 -10.46 3.76 -4.58
C GLN A 128 -9.20 4.21 -3.85
N PHE A 129 -8.12 4.38 -4.61
CA PHE A 129 -6.83 4.85 -4.11
C PHE A 129 -6.29 5.98 -4.97
N PHE A 130 -5.33 6.72 -4.45
CA PHE A 130 -4.58 7.71 -5.22
C PHE A 130 -3.08 7.60 -4.99
N ILE A 131 -2.32 8.05 -5.99
CA ILE A 131 -0.87 8.17 -5.92
C ILE A 131 -0.52 9.65 -5.93
N CYS A 132 0.18 10.11 -4.93
CA CYS A 132 0.63 11.49 -4.83
C CYS A 132 1.68 11.79 -5.91
N GLN A 133 1.35 12.65 -6.88
CA GLN A 133 2.33 13.16 -7.83
C GLN A 133 3.25 14.19 -7.15
N ARG A 134 2.71 14.97 -6.21
CA ARG A 134 3.46 15.88 -5.32
C ARG A 134 3.07 15.66 -3.86
N ALA A 135 3.86 16.21 -2.96
CA ALA A 135 3.56 16.18 -1.54
C ALA A 135 2.21 16.86 -1.24
N TYR A 136 1.40 16.21 -0.40
CA TYR A 136 0.08 16.65 0.03
C TYR A 136 -0.03 16.62 1.56
N ALA A 137 0.63 17.57 2.23
CA ALA A 137 0.69 17.61 3.70
C ALA A 137 -0.68 17.73 4.38
N TYR A 138 -1.70 18.28 3.71
CA TYR A 138 -3.08 18.32 4.22
C TYR A 138 -3.74 16.93 4.31
N GLY A 139 -3.19 15.92 3.64
CA GLY A 139 -3.63 14.54 3.75
C GLY A 139 -3.14 13.84 5.02
N ASP A 140 -2.03 14.32 5.61
CA ASP A 140 -1.42 13.72 6.77
C ASP A 140 -2.38 13.70 7.95
N GLY A 141 -2.60 12.52 8.51
CA GLY A 141 -3.56 12.32 9.59
C GLY A 141 -5.04 12.33 9.23
N TYR A 142 -5.41 12.52 7.95
CA TYR A 142 -6.80 12.54 7.47
C TYR A 142 -7.10 11.49 6.39
N TYR A 143 -6.10 10.87 5.82
CA TYR A 143 -6.23 9.79 4.84
C TYR A 143 -5.29 8.64 5.21
N ALA A 144 -5.71 7.42 4.90
CA ALA A 144 -4.92 6.22 5.15
C ALA A 144 -3.85 6.05 4.06
N ALA A 145 -2.66 6.58 4.29
CA ALA A 145 -1.49 6.25 3.50
C ALA A 145 -1.10 4.80 3.81
N PHE A 146 -0.79 4.00 2.78
CA PHE A 146 -0.58 2.56 2.96
C PHE A 146 0.55 1.96 2.12
N GLY A 147 1.25 2.79 1.34
CA GLY A 147 2.36 2.33 0.51
C GLY A 147 3.07 3.47 -0.20
N LYS A 148 4.10 3.12 -0.97
CA LYS A 148 4.92 4.08 -1.71
C LYS A 148 5.42 3.50 -3.03
N VAL A 149 5.40 4.32 -4.07
CA VAL A 149 6.05 4.03 -5.35
C VAL A 149 7.56 3.93 -5.14
N THR A 150 8.14 2.83 -5.56
CA THR A 150 9.59 2.55 -5.50
C THR A 150 10.29 2.78 -6.84
N SER A 151 9.56 2.64 -7.96
CA SER A 151 10.01 2.94 -9.32
C SER A 151 8.83 3.26 -10.23
N GLY A 152 9.03 4.00 -11.32
CA GLY A 152 7.96 4.36 -12.27
C GLY A 152 7.24 5.68 -11.94
N MET A 153 7.84 6.57 -11.15
CA MET A 153 7.26 7.91 -10.91
C MET A 153 7.17 8.76 -12.18
N GLU A 154 8.00 8.49 -13.18
CA GLU A 154 7.89 9.10 -14.52
C GLU A 154 6.61 8.65 -15.26
N VAL A 155 6.11 7.45 -14.98
CA VAL A 155 4.79 6.98 -15.48
C VAL A 155 3.67 7.79 -14.81
N VAL A 156 3.74 7.96 -13.48
CA VAL A 156 2.79 8.80 -12.73
C VAL A 156 2.78 10.23 -13.27
N ASP A 157 3.95 10.81 -13.59
CA ASP A 157 4.04 12.17 -14.15
C ASP A 157 3.42 12.27 -15.55
N ARG A 158 3.61 11.27 -16.42
CA ARG A 158 2.97 11.25 -17.74
C ARG A 158 1.46 11.16 -17.60
N ILE A 159 0.95 10.29 -16.73
CA ILE A 159 -0.49 10.17 -16.45
C ILE A 159 -1.03 11.49 -15.90
N ALA A 160 -0.33 12.12 -14.95
CA ALA A 160 -0.76 13.38 -14.36
C ALA A 160 -0.70 14.58 -15.34
N SER A 161 -0.16 14.37 -16.55
CA SER A 161 -0.03 15.39 -17.59
C SER A 161 -1.04 15.24 -18.74
N VAL A 162 -1.93 14.23 -18.69
CA VAL A 162 -2.99 14.07 -19.72
C VAL A 162 -4.00 15.20 -19.63
N GLU A 163 -4.68 15.47 -20.72
CA GLU A 163 -5.78 16.44 -20.74
C GLU A 163 -6.99 15.92 -19.96
N THR A 164 -7.59 16.78 -19.17
CA THR A 164 -8.76 16.48 -18.31
C THR A 164 -9.89 17.47 -18.60
N ASP A 165 -11.12 17.05 -18.30
CA ASP A 165 -12.28 17.92 -18.31
C ASP A 165 -12.38 18.79 -17.03
N SER A 166 -13.46 19.58 -16.92
CA SER A 166 -13.72 20.45 -15.77
C SER A 166 -13.98 19.70 -14.45
N SER A 167 -14.13 18.36 -14.51
CA SER A 167 -14.33 17.48 -13.36
C SER A 167 -13.07 16.68 -13.00
N ASP A 168 -11.90 17.06 -13.55
CA ASP A 168 -10.62 16.37 -13.42
C ASP A 168 -10.61 14.96 -14.05
N ALA A 169 -11.62 14.58 -14.87
CA ALA A 169 -11.64 13.30 -15.57
C ALA A 169 -10.81 13.36 -16.85
N PRO A 170 -9.92 12.38 -17.13
CA PRO A 170 -9.11 12.37 -18.34
C PRO A 170 -10.00 12.24 -19.58
N LEU A 171 -9.72 13.06 -20.63
CA LEU A 171 -10.47 13.04 -21.89
C LEU A 171 -10.32 11.71 -22.64
N THR A 172 -9.16 11.07 -22.51
CA THR A 172 -8.90 9.71 -22.98
C THR A 172 -8.73 8.81 -21.77
N PRO A 173 -9.46 7.68 -21.68
CA PRO A 173 -9.37 6.78 -20.53
C PRO A 173 -7.93 6.30 -20.26
N VAL A 174 -7.46 6.43 -19.03
CA VAL A 174 -6.17 5.91 -18.57
C VAL A 174 -6.45 4.58 -17.86
N ILE A 175 -6.21 3.48 -18.55
CA ILE A 175 -6.64 2.13 -18.12
C ILE A 175 -5.55 1.48 -17.27
N ILE A 176 -5.91 0.99 -16.10
CA ILE A 176 -5.12 0.05 -15.29
C ILE A 176 -5.27 -1.32 -15.96
N GLU A 177 -4.25 -1.77 -16.67
CA GLU A 177 -4.26 -3.08 -17.32
C GLU A 177 -4.33 -4.19 -16.27
N SER A 178 -3.52 -4.07 -15.21
CA SER A 178 -3.54 -4.99 -14.07
C SER A 178 -2.81 -4.40 -12.86
N ILE A 179 -3.11 -4.92 -11.68
CA ILE A 179 -2.25 -4.79 -10.50
C ILE A 179 -1.87 -6.19 -10.05
N THR A 180 -0.57 -6.48 -9.96
CA THR A 180 -0.06 -7.82 -9.64
C THR A 180 0.99 -7.78 -8.54
N PHE A 181 1.17 -8.90 -7.83
CA PHE A 181 2.21 -9.06 -6.82
C PHE A 181 3.57 -9.39 -7.46
N VAL A 182 4.65 -8.89 -6.84
CA VAL A 182 6.02 -9.28 -7.16
C VAL A 182 6.43 -10.40 -6.20
N TYR A 183 6.47 -11.62 -6.68
CA TYR A 183 6.96 -12.78 -5.93
C TYR A 183 8.49 -12.83 -6.03
N GLY A 184 9.14 -12.98 -4.91
CA GLY A 184 10.55 -13.00 -4.59
C GLY A 184 11.59 -12.98 -5.71
N ALA A 185 12.61 -12.14 -5.52
CA ALA A 185 13.95 -12.40 -6.02
C ALA A 185 14.82 -12.81 -4.82
#